data_4abacf7bde212c5c163a6851bbfe6013
#
_entry.id   4abacf7bde212c5c163a6851bbfe6013
#
_cell.length_a   1.000
_cell.length_b   1.000
_cell.length_c   1.000
_cell.angle_alpha   90.00
_cell.angle_beta   90.00
_cell.angle_gamma   90.00
#
_symmetry.space_group_name_H-M   'P 1'
#
loop_
_entity.id
_entity.type
_entity.pdbx_description
1 polymer ?
#
loop_
_entity_poly.entity_id
_entity_poly.type
_entity_poly.pdbx_seq_one_letter_code
_entity_poly.pdbx_strand_id
1 'polypeptide(L)'
;AEGVLVNIDGTGNRLAALCFGPKQVLVLCSAGKIQPTTETAVSRARNTAAPANALRFGGKTPCAADGLCHNCLSPDCICNQILLTRACRPAGRIHVFLIGEELGL
;
A
#
# COMPACT_ATOMS: atom_id res chain seq x y z
N ALA A 1 12.23 5.54 3.55
CA ALA A 1 13.17 6.57 4.00
C ALA A 1 13.40 7.67 2.96
N GLU A 2 12.93 7.47 1.73
CA GLU A 2 13.05 8.48 0.67
C GLU A 2 11.88 9.47 0.67
N GLY A 3 10.95 9.36 1.59
CA GLY A 3 9.77 10.22 1.67
C GLY A 3 8.68 9.86 0.66
N VAL A 4 8.76 8.72 0.02
CA VAL A 4 7.77 8.25 -0.95
C VAL A 4 6.74 7.36 -0.24
N LEU A 5 5.45 7.62 -0.49
CA LEU A 5 4.37 6.73 -0.05
C LEU A 5 4.09 5.71 -1.15
N VAL A 6 3.98 4.44 -0.76
CA VAL A 6 3.62 3.35 -1.65
C VAL A 6 2.27 2.79 -1.22
N ASN A 7 1.29 2.83 -2.11
CA ASN A 7 -0.06 2.32 -1.85
C ASN A 7 -0.51 1.42 -3.00
N ILE A 8 -1.11 0.30 -2.65
CA ILE A 8 -1.66 -0.68 -3.60
C ILE A 8 -3.15 -0.81 -3.37
N ASP A 9 -3.90 -0.87 -4.45
CA ASP A 9 -5.36 -0.99 -4.41
C ASP A 9 -5.90 -1.98 -5.43
N GLY A 10 -7.05 -2.56 -5.13
CA GLY A 10 -7.76 -3.45 -6.06
C GLY A 10 -8.61 -2.70 -7.06
N THR A 11 -9.37 -1.71 -6.61
CA THR A 11 -10.28 -0.92 -7.46
C THR A 11 -9.87 0.53 -7.61
N GLY A 12 -8.87 0.98 -6.86
CA GLY A 12 -8.35 2.35 -6.96
C GLY A 12 -9.14 3.38 -6.17
N ASN A 13 -10.11 2.99 -5.36
CA ASN A 13 -10.95 3.93 -4.61
C ASN A 13 -10.15 4.74 -3.57
N ARG A 14 -9.26 4.09 -2.83
CA ARG A 14 -8.39 4.78 -1.86
C ARG A 14 -7.33 5.61 -2.57
N LEU A 15 -6.76 5.07 -3.64
CA LEU A 15 -5.75 5.78 -4.45
C LEU A 15 -6.33 7.04 -5.09
N ALA A 16 -7.59 7.00 -5.51
CA ALA A 16 -8.27 8.17 -6.05
C ALA A 16 -8.32 9.31 -5.03
N ALA A 17 -8.63 9.00 -3.77
CA ALA A 17 -8.64 9.99 -2.70
C ALA A 17 -7.24 10.51 -2.36
N LEU A 18 -6.22 9.67 -2.46
CA LEU A 18 -4.82 10.09 -2.30
C LEU A 18 -4.39 11.05 -3.43
N CYS A 19 -4.82 10.78 -4.66
CA CYS A 19 -4.46 11.58 -5.82
C CYS A 19 -5.18 12.92 -5.84
N PHE A 20 -6.49 12.91 -5.55
CA PHE A 20 -7.31 14.11 -5.73
C PHE A 20 -8.62 13.98 -4.97
N GLY A 21 -9.21 15.12 -4.61
CA GLY A 21 -10.53 15.22 -4.03
C GLY A 21 -10.51 15.75 -2.61
N PRO A 22 -10.22 14.95 -1.59
CA PRO A 22 -10.21 15.42 -0.21
C PRO A 22 -9.23 16.57 0.00
N LYS A 23 -9.62 17.56 0.79
CA LYS A 23 -8.75 18.70 1.12
C LYS A 23 -7.58 18.29 2.00
N GLN A 24 -7.79 17.27 2.83
CA GLN A 24 -6.76 16.69 3.69
C GLN A 24 -6.85 15.19 3.69
N VAL A 25 -5.69 14.53 3.73
CA VAL A 25 -5.56 13.09 3.82
C VAL A 25 -4.65 12.77 5.01
N LEU A 26 -5.12 11.90 5.89
CA LEU A 26 -4.35 11.41 7.02
C LEU A 26 -3.89 9.98 6.72
N VAL A 27 -2.59 9.75 6.76
CA VAL A 27 -2.00 8.42 6.58
C VAL A 27 -1.41 7.97 7.91
N LEU A 28 -1.98 6.93 8.48
CA LEU A 28 -1.48 6.32 9.71
C LEU A 28 -0.64 5.12 9.32
N CYS A 29 0.64 5.15 9.64
CA CYS A 29 1.59 4.15 9.21
C CYS A 29 2.45 3.69 10.39
N SER A 30 2.52 2.38 10.60
CA SER A 30 3.46 1.81 11.57
C SER A 30 4.90 2.08 11.12
N ALA A 31 5.75 2.48 12.05
CA ALA A 31 7.16 2.77 11.76
C ALA A 31 7.89 1.54 11.20
N GLY A 32 7.45 0.33 11.55
CA GLY A 32 8.00 -0.92 11.01
C GLY A 32 7.80 -1.12 9.51
N LYS A 33 6.93 -0.32 8.88
CA LYS A 33 6.69 -0.38 7.44
C LYS A 33 7.65 0.50 6.63
N ILE A 34 8.47 1.30 7.29
CA ILE A 34 9.45 2.15 6.61
C ILE A 34 10.53 1.28 5.98
N GLN A 35 10.81 1.53 4.70
CA GLN A 35 11.82 0.80 3.94
C GLN A 35 12.91 1.76 3.45
N PRO A 36 14.14 1.27 3.24
CA PRO A 36 15.25 2.12 2.81
C PRO A 36 15.04 2.78 1.45
N THR A 37 14.41 2.08 0.51
CA THR A 37 14.22 2.56 -0.86
C THR A 37 12.78 2.38 -1.31
N THR A 38 12.41 3.07 -2.40
CA THR A 38 11.09 2.89 -3.03
C THR A 38 10.91 1.46 -3.53
N GLU A 39 11.94 0.86 -4.11
CA GLU A 39 11.89 -0.51 -4.62
C GLU A 39 11.60 -1.51 -3.49
N THR A 40 12.28 -1.36 -2.34
CA THR A 40 12.03 -2.25 -1.18
C THR A 40 10.65 -2.01 -0.60
N ALA A 41 10.12 -0.79 -0.63
CA ALA A 41 8.77 -0.49 -0.19
C ALA A 41 7.72 -1.15 -1.09
N VAL A 42 7.89 -1.10 -2.40
CA VAL A 42 7.02 -1.79 -3.36
C VAL A 42 7.11 -3.31 -3.14
N SER A 43 8.30 -3.83 -2.96
CA SER A 43 8.52 -5.25 -2.71
C SER A 43 7.81 -5.70 -1.43
N ARG A 44 7.93 -4.94 -0.34
CA ARG A 44 7.24 -5.25 0.90
C ARG A 44 5.72 -5.24 0.72
N ALA A 45 5.19 -4.24 0.04
CA ALA A 45 3.75 -4.14 -0.20
C ALA A 45 3.23 -5.34 -1.00
N ARG A 46 3.98 -5.77 -2.03
CA ARG A 46 3.59 -6.87 -2.91
C ARG A 46 3.85 -8.25 -2.30
N ASN A 47 4.92 -8.42 -1.54
CA ASN A 47 5.35 -9.74 -1.06
C ASN A 47 5.00 -10.02 0.41
N THR A 48 4.66 -9.01 1.19
CA THR A 48 4.32 -9.15 2.60
C THR A 48 2.88 -8.73 2.86
N ALA A 49 2.55 -7.47 2.59
CA ALA A 49 1.25 -6.91 2.95
C ALA A 49 0.11 -7.46 2.07
N ALA A 50 0.30 -7.48 0.76
CA ALA A 50 -0.75 -7.93 -0.17
C ALA A 50 -1.10 -9.42 0.00
N PRO A 51 -0.13 -10.36 0.10
CA PRO A 51 -0.47 -11.75 0.35
C PRO A 51 -1.24 -11.97 1.66
N ALA A 52 -0.82 -11.32 2.74
CA ALA A 52 -1.51 -11.40 4.03
C ALA A 52 -2.94 -10.84 3.94
N ASN A 53 -3.11 -9.74 3.22
CA ASN A 53 -4.42 -9.13 3.03
C ASN A 53 -5.32 -9.97 2.11
N ALA A 54 -4.77 -10.58 1.06
CA ALA A 54 -5.50 -11.49 0.19
C ALA A 54 -6.01 -12.71 0.97
N LEU A 55 -5.19 -13.25 1.86
CA LEU A 55 -5.60 -14.34 2.75
C LEU A 55 -6.74 -13.90 3.68
N ARG A 56 -6.66 -12.70 4.24
CA ARG A 56 -7.68 -12.15 5.13
C ARG A 56 -9.04 -12.04 4.45
N PHE A 57 -9.06 -11.72 3.16
CA PHE A 57 -10.30 -11.65 2.39
C PHE A 57 -10.83 -13.01 1.93
N GLY A 58 -10.08 -14.10 2.18
CA GLY A 58 -10.45 -15.42 1.70
C GLY A 58 -10.34 -15.55 0.17
N GLY A 59 -9.50 -14.74 -0.46
CA GLY A 59 -9.32 -14.71 -1.92
C GLY A 59 -8.71 -15.99 -2.47
N LYS A 60 -8.89 -16.21 -3.76
CA LYS A 60 -8.37 -17.38 -4.49
C LYS A 60 -7.15 -17.03 -5.31
N THR A 61 -6.37 -16.05 -4.87
CA THR A 61 -5.14 -15.67 -5.53
C THR A 61 -4.01 -16.66 -5.24
N PRO A 62 -3.00 -16.78 -6.11
CA PRO A 62 -1.83 -17.62 -5.81
C PRO A 62 -1.14 -17.24 -4.49
N CYS A 63 -1.02 -15.93 -4.19
CA CYS A 63 -0.36 -15.47 -2.98
C CYS A 63 -1.15 -15.82 -1.71
N ALA A 64 -2.46 -15.92 -1.77
CA ALA A 64 -3.27 -16.34 -0.63
C ALA A 64 -2.97 -17.81 -0.26
N ALA A 65 -2.57 -18.62 -1.24
CA ALA A 65 -2.26 -20.03 -1.01
C ALA A 65 -0.88 -20.23 -0.37
N ASP A 66 0.15 -19.48 -0.79
CA ASP A 66 1.54 -19.72 -0.35
C ASP A 66 2.22 -18.52 0.30
N GLY A 67 1.56 -17.36 0.37
CA GLY A 67 2.12 -16.15 0.99
C GLY A 67 3.15 -15.41 0.14
N LEU A 68 3.33 -15.77 -1.12
CA LEU A 68 4.31 -15.18 -2.02
C LEU A 68 3.63 -14.51 -3.22
N CYS A 69 4.12 -13.34 -3.63
CA CYS A 69 3.62 -12.67 -4.82
C CYS A 69 4.03 -13.42 -6.09
N HIS A 70 3.07 -13.70 -6.96
CA HIS A 70 3.28 -14.39 -8.25
C HIS A 70 3.11 -13.44 -9.44
N ASN A 71 3.01 -12.12 -9.18
CA ASN A 71 2.75 -11.13 -10.23
C ASN A 71 1.53 -11.51 -11.08
N CYS A 72 0.46 -11.95 -10.41
CA CYS A 72 -0.71 -12.48 -11.07
C CYS A 72 -1.61 -11.36 -11.63
N LEU A 73 -2.46 -11.74 -12.58
CA LEU A 73 -3.59 -10.94 -13.06
C LEU A 73 -4.88 -11.74 -12.87
N SER A 74 -4.98 -12.47 -11.76
CA SER A 74 -6.16 -13.28 -11.48
C SER A 74 -7.37 -12.38 -11.23
N PRO A 75 -8.62 -12.88 -11.43
CA PRO A 75 -9.82 -12.07 -11.15
C PRO A 75 -9.92 -11.56 -9.72
N ASP A 76 -9.33 -12.28 -8.76
CA ASP A 76 -9.35 -11.91 -7.34
C ASP A 76 -8.13 -11.07 -6.92
N CYS A 77 -7.26 -10.70 -7.86
CA CYS A 77 -6.06 -9.91 -7.55
C CYS A 77 -6.45 -8.56 -6.91
N ILE A 78 -5.80 -8.23 -5.80
CA ILE A 78 -6.00 -6.96 -5.09
C ILE A 78 -4.88 -5.95 -5.35
N CYS A 79 -3.95 -6.26 -6.25
CA CYS A 79 -2.80 -5.42 -6.58
C CYS A 79 -2.92 -4.87 -8.00
N ASN A 80 -4.08 -4.30 -8.34
CA ASN A 80 -4.34 -3.83 -9.69
C ASN A 80 -3.79 -2.44 -9.97
N GLN A 81 -3.71 -1.60 -8.94
CA GLN A 81 -3.15 -0.26 -9.06
C GLN A 81 -2.08 -0.07 -8.00
N ILE A 82 -0.97 0.53 -8.39
CA ILE A 82 0.13 0.88 -7.49
C ILE A 82 0.39 2.37 -7.64
N LEU A 83 0.30 3.11 -6.53
CA LEU A 83 0.55 4.54 -6.51
C LEU A 83 1.83 4.83 -5.75
N LEU A 84 2.72 5.58 -6.38
CA LEU A 84 3.91 6.14 -5.75
C LEU A 84 3.71 7.64 -5.60
N THR A 85 3.61 8.12 -4.36
CA THR A 85 3.42 9.55 -4.07
C THR A 85 4.76 10.11 -3.58
N ARG A 86 5.37 10.96 -4.40
CA ARG A 86 6.67 11.57 -4.12
C ARG A 86 6.55 12.89 -3.37
N ALA A 87 5.51 13.64 -3.67
CA ALA A 87 5.27 14.95 -3.09
C ALA A 87 3.77 15.25 -3.15
N CYS A 88 3.34 16.22 -2.39
CA CYS A 88 1.94 16.57 -2.23
C CYS A 88 1.70 17.99 -2.76
N ARG A 89 0.66 18.17 -3.56
CA ARG A 89 0.21 19.46 -4.05
C ARG A 89 -1.31 19.56 -3.88
N PRO A 90 -1.84 20.57 -3.18
CA PRO A 90 -1.07 21.62 -2.47
C PRO A 90 -0.27 21.06 -1.30
N ALA A 91 0.81 21.76 -0.94
CA ALA A 91 1.65 21.38 0.19
C ALA A 91 0.82 21.27 1.47
N GLY A 92 1.12 20.25 2.30
CA GLY A 92 0.40 20.03 3.55
C GLY A 92 -0.95 19.34 3.41
N ARG A 93 -1.33 18.91 2.21
CA ARG A 93 -2.57 18.16 2.00
C ARG A 93 -2.52 16.75 2.62
N ILE A 94 -1.38 16.06 2.50
CA ILE A 94 -1.20 14.72 3.04
C ILE A 94 -0.35 14.80 4.32
N HIS A 95 -0.90 14.24 5.40
CA HIS A 95 -0.24 14.18 6.70
C HIS A 95 0.06 12.72 7.02
N VAL A 96 1.33 12.38 7.21
CA VAL A 96 1.75 11.03 7.56
C VAL A 96 2.08 10.98 9.05
N PHE A 97 1.40 10.10 9.77
CA PHE A 97 1.66 9.83 11.19
C PHE A 97 2.38 8.50 11.31
N LEU A 98 3.63 8.53 11.76
CA LEU A 98 4.40 7.32 12.03
C LEU A 98 4.13 6.88 13.47
N ILE A 99 3.65 5.66 13.61
CA ILE A 99 3.23 5.10 14.89
C ILE A 99 4.23 4.03 15.30
N GLY A 100 4.70 4.08 16.56
CA GLY A 100 5.72 3.19 17.08
C GLY A 100 5.25 1.74 17.30
N GLU A 101 3.94 1.51 17.31
CA GLU A 101 3.38 0.16 17.44
C GLU A 101 3.18 -0.48 16.07
N GLU A 102 3.21 -1.82 16.02
CA GLU A 102 2.81 -2.56 14.82
C GLU A 102 1.30 -2.44 14.64
N LEU A 103 0.89 -1.84 13.51
CA LEU A 103 -0.51 -1.69 13.14
C LEU A 103 -0.70 -2.11 11.68
N GLY A 104 -1.76 -2.88 11.44
CA GLY A 104 -2.11 -3.35 10.10
C GLY A 104 -1.09 -4.36 9.54
N LEU A 105 -1.11 -4.50 8.25
CA LEU A 105 -0.31 -5.50 7.52
C LEU A 105 0.90 -4.93 6.81
#